data_1d0a971a620ba5f265948b53385d26e5
#
_entry.id   1d0a971a620ba5f265948b53385d26e5
#
_cell.length_a   1.000
_cell.length_b   1.000
_cell.length_c   1.000
_cell.angle_alpha   90.00
_cell.angle_beta   90.00
_cell.angle_gamma   90.00
#
_symmetry.space_group_name_H-M   'P 1'
#
loop_
_entity.id
_entity.type
_entity.pdbx_description
1 polymer ?
#
loop_
_entity_poly.entity_id
_entity_poly.type
_entity_poly.pdbx_seq_one_letter_code
_entity_poly.pdbx_strand_id
1 'polypeptide(L)'
;MVLRFLGVWTFWFWGFSKMIWNLIYRSLRQHALSTFVTAASIALACGLLLTVWVVKTQSQAVFAATNSGYDAVLGARGSKLQLVLNAIFHLEASPGNIEAADFEMIRHHPAVKTAIPIALGDNFYGWRIVGTVEQLFAEVERAPGQRYVIASGGRNFKIGTMEAVVGAYVARQLGWKVGTIFKPYHGLAFDPKAQHDELYVVVGVLEPTGTPVDRVIWIPLEGVQTMSGHNPLAATELSAVLIQLRTPMAGLMLNNQLNASGGKLTFAYPIGAIVAELFNKISWVDKVLTLVAWLVAVVASGSVLVSIYNSMSARQRDIAILRALGAHRRTIFGAVVGEAAVIGALGALAGFVVFAALALFVTSVIQAQTGVLLEPLRWNPAFWWGPAVFVGLCALGGLVPALKAYRVPVAETIAPVS
;
A
#
# COMPACT_ATOMS: atom_id res chain seq x y z
N MET A 1 -4.25 38.29 47.38
CA MET A 1 -3.67 37.10 48.03
C MET A 1 -3.63 35.85 47.11
N VAL A 2 -4.52 35.72 46.11
CA VAL A 2 -4.60 34.58 45.21
C VAL A 2 -3.44 34.51 44.16
N LEU A 3 -2.93 35.66 43.71
CA LEU A 3 -1.84 35.73 42.71
C LEU A 3 -0.46 35.29 43.22
N ARG A 4 -0.21 35.30 44.54
CA ARG A 4 1.04 34.78 45.14
C ARG A 4 1.05 33.26 45.26
N PHE A 5 -0.13 32.60 45.37
CA PHE A 5 -0.23 31.15 45.43
C PHE A 5 0.05 30.47 44.08
N LEU A 6 -0.43 31.09 42.97
CA LEU A 6 -0.20 30.56 41.62
C LEU A 6 1.28 30.63 41.19
N GLY A 7 2.01 31.69 41.61
CA GLY A 7 3.44 31.81 41.27
C GLY A 7 4.34 30.82 42.00
N VAL A 8 4.00 30.39 43.21
CA VAL A 8 4.77 29.38 43.97
C VAL A 8 4.53 27.99 43.41
N TRP A 9 3.30 27.68 43.00
CA TRP A 9 2.97 26.37 42.38
C TRP A 9 3.61 26.20 41.01
N THR A 10 3.68 27.24 40.17
CA THR A 10 4.37 27.18 38.88
C THR A 10 5.86 27.05 39.00
N PHE A 11 6.50 27.71 39.99
CA PHE A 11 7.94 27.63 40.25
C PHE A 11 8.34 26.24 40.80
N TRP A 12 7.50 25.65 41.65
CA TRP A 12 7.70 24.29 42.17
C TRP A 12 7.52 23.24 41.07
N PHE A 13 6.51 23.40 40.25
CA PHE A 13 6.26 22.50 39.12
C PHE A 13 7.40 22.56 38.05
N TRP A 14 7.94 23.74 37.79
CA TRP A 14 9.04 23.97 36.86
C TRP A 14 10.39 23.42 37.39
N GLY A 15 10.71 23.62 38.64
CA GLY A 15 11.91 23.07 39.27
C GLY A 15 11.88 21.54 39.37
N PHE A 16 10.70 20.99 39.66
CA PHE A 16 10.47 19.56 39.79
C PHE A 16 10.55 18.84 38.42
N SER A 17 10.00 19.42 37.39
CA SER A 17 10.08 18.85 36.04
C SER A 17 11.50 18.88 35.46
N LYS A 18 12.26 19.95 35.68
CA LYS A 18 13.69 20.04 35.32
C LYS A 18 14.54 18.96 35.97
N MET A 19 14.31 18.68 37.27
CA MET A 19 15.05 17.66 38.01
C MET A 19 14.78 16.24 37.46
N ILE A 20 13.51 15.88 37.17
CA ILE A 20 13.13 14.60 36.58
C ILE A 20 13.73 14.48 35.19
N TRP A 21 13.67 15.53 34.39
CA TRP A 21 14.19 15.53 33.01
C TRP A 21 15.72 15.33 33.00
N ASN A 22 16.46 15.99 33.91
CA ASN A 22 17.88 15.79 34.03
C ASN A 22 18.26 14.37 34.49
N LEU A 23 17.45 13.77 35.35
CA LEU A 23 17.63 12.38 35.77
C LEU A 23 17.44 11.42 34.61
N ILE A 24 16.37 11.58 33.85
CA ILE A 24 16.09 10.78 32.64
C ILE A 24 17.22 10.94 31.62
N TYR A 25 17.61 12.17 31.29
CA TYR A 25 18.67 12.43 30.32
C TYR A 25 20.01 11.80 30.71
N ARG A 26 20.44 11.96 31.96
CA ARG A 26 21.69 11.33 32.47
C ARG A 26 21.60 9.81 32.42
N SER A 27 20.44 9.26 32.77
CA SER A 27 20.15 7.83 32.69
C SER A 27 20.33 7.28 31.28
N LEU A 28 19.67 7.88 30.31
CA LEU A 28 19.72 7.47 28.90
C LEU A 28 21.16 7.53 28.35
N ARG A 29 21.92 8.56 28.74
CA ARG A 29 23.32 8.71 28.33
C ARG A 29 24.26 7.69 28.98
N GLN A 30 24.05 7.39 30.25
CA GLN A 30 24.88 6.42 30.99
C GLN A 30 24.69 4.98 30.47
N HIS A 31 23.48 4.64 30.02
CA HIS A 31 23.13 3.35 29.45
C HIS A 31 22.82 3.45 27.93
N ALA A 32 23.59 4.28 27.22
CA ALA A 32 23.31 4.63 25.80
C ALA A 32 23.19 3.41 24.88
N LEU A 33 24.03 2.38 25.07
CA LEU A 33 23.97 1.16 24.24
C LEU A 33 22.65 0.39 24.47
N SER A 34 22.27 0.17 25.74
CA SER A 34 21.00 -0.52 26.05
C SER A 34 19.80 0.28 25.57
N THR A 35 19.82 1.60 25.78
CA THR A 35 18.79 2.53 25.29
C THR A 35 18.68 2.46 23.78
N PHE A 36 19.80 2.49 23.06
CA PHE A 36 19.83 2.40 21.61
C PHE A 36 19.23 1.08 21.09
N VAL A 37 19.68 -0.06 21.63
CA VAL A 37 19.17 -1.39 21.23
C VAL A 37 17.66 -1.49 21.49
N THR A 38 17.22 -1.01 22.66
CA THR A 38 15.80 -1.02 23.01
C THR A 38 14.97 -0.09 22.11
N ALA A 39 15.45 1.14 21.87
CA ALA A 39 14.79 2.08 20.97
C ALA A 39 14.76 1.56 19.52
N ALA A 40 15.83 0.91 19.05
CA ALA A 40 15.87 0.28 17.73
C ALA A 40 14.85 -0.87 17.61
N SER A 41 14.69 -1.70 18.63
CA SER A 41 13.67 -2.75 18.67
C SER A 41 12.25 -2.18 18.59
N ILE A 42 12.00 -1.07 19.32
CA ILE A 42 10.71 -0.37 19.25
C ILE A 42 10.51 0.27 17.88
N ALA A 43 11.56 0.85 17.28
CA ALA A 43 11.51 1.45 15.96
C ALA A 43 11.13 0.43 14.89
N LEU A 44 11.73 -0.76 14.92
CA LEU A 44 11.37 -1.86 14.01
C LEU A 44 9.92 -2.30 14.22
N ALA A 45 9.49 -2.47 15.46
CA ALA A 45 8.11 -2.88 15.77
C ALA A 45 7.07 -1.82 15.33
N CYS A 46 7.31 -0.55 15.67
CA CYS A 46 6.43 0.56 15.31
C CYS A 46 6.39 0.76 13.78
N GLY A 47 7.55 0.76 13.13
CA GLY A 47 7.66 0.90 11.69
C GLY A 47 6.95 -0.23 10.93
N LEU A 48 7.10 -1.48 11.38
CA LEU A 48 6.42 -2.62 10.80
C LEU A 48 4.89 -2.51 10.96
N LEU A 49 4.42 -2.19 12.18
CA LEU A 49 2.98 -2.04 12.45
C LEU A 49 2.36 -0.94 11.58
N LEU A 50 3.01 0.22 11.50
CA LEU A 50 2.57 1.33 10.64
C LEU A 50 2.54 0.91 9.16
N THR A 51 3.58 0.20 8.69
CA THR A 51 3.66 -0.27 7.30
C THR A 51 2.51 -1.22 6.97
N VAL A 52 2.30 -2.25 7.79
CA VAL A 52 1.22 -3.21 7.59
C VAL A 52 -0.14 -2.51 7.56
N TRP A 53 -0.38 -1.59 8.51
CA TRP A 53 -1.65 -0.89 8.59
C TRP A 53 -1.90 0.06 7.42
N VAL A 54 -0.91 0.92 7.11
CA VAL A 54 -1.06 1.95 6.07
C VAL A 54 -1.13 1.32 4.68
N VAL A 55 -0.24 0.38 4.38
CA VAL A 55 -0.23 -0.30 3.07
C VAL A 55 -1.53 -1.08 2.88
N LYS A 56 -2.00 -1.81 3.90
CA LYS A 56 -3.28 -2.52 3.86
C LYS A 56 -4.43 -1.59 3.54
N THR A 57 -4.62 -0.54 4.34
CA THR A 57 -5.78 0.36 4.20
C THR A 57 -5.76 1.11 2.87
N GLN A 58 -4.58 1.54 2.42
CA GLN A 58 -4.45 2.19 1.12
C GLN A 58 -4.64 1.22 -0.04
N SER A 59 -4.05 0.02 0.01
CA SER A 59 -4.25 -0.99 -1.02
C SER A 59 -5.74 -1.30 -1.20
N GLN A 60 -6.45 -1.59 -0.11
CA GLN A 60 -7.89 -1.86 -0.18
C GLN A 60 -8.67 -0.69 -0.80
N ALA A 61 -8.38 0.54 -0.38
CA ALA A 61 -9.08 1.73 -0.89
C ALA A 61 -8.75 1.99 -2.37
N VAL A 62 -7.47 1.96 -2.73
CA VAL A 62 -7.03 2.29 -4.10
C VAL A 62 -7.45 1.21 -5.08
N PHE A 63 -7.23 -0.07 -4.78
CA PHE A 63 -7.62 -1.16 -5.68
C PHE A 63 -9.14 -1.26 -5.86
N ALA A 64 -9.94 -1.03 -4.80
CA ALA A 64 -11.39 -1.01 -4.92
C ALA A 64 -11.90 0.20 -5.74
N ALA A 65 -11.17 1.33 -5.73
CA ALA A 65 -11.48 2.51 -6.53
C ALA A 65 -10.88 2.46 -7.94
N THR A 66 -9.87 1.59 -8.18
CA THR A 66 -9.20 1.50 -9.47
C THR A 66 -10.03 0.66 -10.44
N ASN A 67 -10.85 1.33 -11.22
CA ASN A 67 -11.63 0.74 -12.31
C ASN A 67 -11.22 1.29 -13.69
N SER A 68 -10.15 2.09 -13.73
CA SER A 68 -9.66 2.75 -14.96
C SER A 68 -10.73 3.51 -15.75
N GLY A 69 -11.77 3.98 -15.05
CA GLY A 69 -12.90 4.70 -15.65
C GLY A 69 -14.05 3.81 -16.11
N TYR A 70 -14.01 2.50 -15.85
CA TYR A 70 -15.07 1.58 -16.27
C TYR A 70 -15.91 1.09 -15.08
N ASP A 71 -17.20 0.85 -15.33
CA ASP A 71 -18.14 0.35 -14.34
C ASP A 71 -18.21 -1.18 -14.33
N ALA A 72 -18.09 -1.78 -15.53
CA ALA A 72 -18.24 -3.22 -15.74
C ALA A 72 -17.29 -3.76 -16.81
N VAL A 73 -17.09 -5.08 -16.79
CA VAL A 73 -16.41 -5.84 -17.84
C VAL A 73 -17.33 -6.96 -18.31
N LEU A 74 -17.46 -7.10 -19.65
CA LEU A 74 -18.11 -8.24 -20.30
C LEU A 74 -17.03 -9.15 -20.90
N GLY A 75 -17.16 -10.44 -20.70
CA GLY A 75 -16.22 -11.43 -21.26
C GLY A 75 -16.84 -12.82 -21.34
N ALA A 76 -16.02 -13.80 -21.72
CA ALA A 76 -16.42 -15.19 -21.78
C ALA A 76 -16.89 -15.73 -20.43
N ARG A 77 -17.69 -16.78 -20.45
CA ARG A 77 -18.19 -17.43 -19.23
C ARG A 77 -17.06 -17.89 -18.32
N GLY A 78 -17.04 -17.39 -17.11
CA GLY A 78 -15.98 -17.71 -16.15
C GLY A 78 -16.10 -16.95 -14.83
N SER A 79 -14.99 -16.86 -14.11
CA SER A 79 -14.93 -16.10 -12.86
C SER A 79 -14.93 -14.59 -13.14
N LYS A 80 -15.84 -13.86 -12.47
CA LYS A 80 -15.87 -12.39 -12.52
C LYS A 80 -14.53 -11.79 -12.06
N LEU A 81 -13.91 -12.37 -11.04
CA LEU A 81 -12.62 -11.91 -10.54
C LEU A 81 -11.51 -12.10 -11.57
N GLN A 82 -11.42 -13.29 -12.20
CA GLN A 82 -10.45 -13.55 -13.26
C GLN A 82 -10.63 -12.57 -14.42
N LEU A 83 -11.87 -12.33 -14.82
CA LEU A 83 -12.19 -11.38 -15.91
C LEU A 83 -11.73 -9.95 -15.56
N VAL A 84 -11.97 -9.48 -14.33
CA VAL A 84 -11.53 -8.15 -13.88
C VAL A 84 -10.00 -8.08 -13.78
N LEU A 85 -9.35 -9.11 -13.22
CA LEU A 85 -7.89 -9.17 -13.13
C LEU A 85 -7.23 -9.19 -14.51
N ASN A 86 -7.83 -9.87 -15.48
CA ASN A 86 -7.37 -9.88 -16.86
C ASN A 86 -7.58 -8.51 -17.56
N ALA A 87 -8.82 -8.02 -17.59
CA ALA A 87 -9.20 -6.90 -18.44
C ALA A 87 -8.84 -5.51 -17.87
N ILE A 88 -8.80 -5.35 -16.53
CA ILE A 88 -8.52 -4.07 -15.87
C ILE A 88 -7.09 -4.02 -15.34
N PHE A 89 -6.65 -5.10 -14.67
CA PHE A 89 -5.33 -5.13 -14.03
C PHE A 89 -4.25 -5.78 -14.91
N HIS A 90 -4.62 -6.45 -15.99
CA HIS A 90 -3.72 -7.15 -16.91
C HIS A 90 -2.79 -8.17 -16.23
N LEU A 91 -3.28 -8.83 -15.18
CA LEU A 91 -2.51 -9.76 -14.33
C LEU A 91 -2.74 -11.22 -14.68
N GLU A 92 -3.96 -11.57 -15.11
CA GLU A 92 -4.38 -12.96 -15.37
C GLU A 92 -4.58 -13.23 -16.86
N ALA A 93 -4.74 -14.49 -17.23
CA ALA A 93 -5.20 -14.89 -18.55
C ALA A 93 -6.72 -14.66 -18.67
N SER A 94 -7.21 -14.45 -19.91
CA SER A 94 -8.65 -14.39 -20.18
C SER A 94 -9.31 -15.73 -19.83
N PRO A 95 -10.52 -15.74 -19.27
CA PRO A 95 -11.29 -16.97 -19.11
C PRO A 95 -11.73 -17.60 -20.45
N GLY A 96 -11.56 -16.90 -21.54
CA GLY A 96 -11.92 -17.26 -22.90
C GLY A 96 -12.15 -16.01 -23.74
N ASN A 97 -12.58 -16.19 -24.99
CA ASN A 97 -12.91 -15.10 -25.88
C ASN A 97 -14.41 -15.00 -26.11
N ILE A 98 -14.87 -13.84 -26.55
CA ILE A 98 -16.24 -13.54 -26.97
C ILE A 98 -16.28 -13.14 -28.44
N GLU A 99 -17.41 -13.30 -29.07
CA GLU A 99 -17.59 -13.00 -30.50
C GLU A 99 -17.78 -11.49 -30.70
N ALA A 100 -17.44 -10.98 -31.90
CA ALA A 100 -17.73 -9.59 -32.26
C ALA A 100 -19.22 -9.25 -32.16
N ALA A 101 -20.13 -10.24 -32.41
CA ALA A 101 -21.56 -10.07 -32.25
C ALA A 101 -21.97 -9.73 -30.80
N ASP A 102 -21.29 -10.29 -29.80
CA ASP A 102 -21.53 -9.99 -28.37
C ASP A 102 -21.13 -8.55 -28.06
N PHE A 103 -20.04 -8.07 -28.67
CA PHE A 103 -19.62 -6.67 -28.55
C PHE A 103 -20.65 -5.72 -29.18
N GLU A 104 -21.10 -6.01 -30.40
CA GLU A 104 -22.09 -5.16 -31.05
C GLU A 104 -23.43 -5.13 -30.31
N MET A 105 -23.84 -6.25 -29.72
CA MET A 105 -25.02 -6.32 -28.86
C MET A 105 -24.90 -5.37 -27.66
N ILE A 106 -23.79 -5.38 -26.96
CA ILE A 106 -23.61 -4.56 -25.75
C ILE A 106 -23.32 -3.09 -26.09
N ARG A 107 -22.62 -2.80 -27.17
CA ARG A 107 -22.30 -1.46 -27.63
C ARG A 107 -23.55 -0.64 -27.94
N HIS A 108 -24.56 -1.27 -28.54
CA HIS A 108 -25.82 -0.64 -28.90
C HIS A 108 -26.88 -0.67 -27.81
N HIS A 109 -26.54 -1.27 -26.64
CA HIS A 109 -27.52 -1.36 -25.56
C HIS A 109 -27.78 0.02 -24.92
N PRO A 110 -29.07 0.42 -24.71
CA PRO A 110 -29.41 1.76 -24.21
C PRO A 110 -28.80 2.14 -22.86
N ALA A 111 -28.50 1.15 -22.02
CA ALA A 111 -27.90 1.32 -20.72
C ALA A 111 -26.39 1.63 -20.76
N VAL A 112 -25.74 1.41 -21.90
CA VAL A 112 -24.30 1.59 -22.09
C VAL A 112 -24.00 3.01 -22.57
N LYS A 113 -23.02 3.66 -21.96
CA LYS A 113 -22.49 4.95 -22.37
C LYS A 113 -21.36 4.75 -23.38
N THR A 114 -20.40 3.89 -23.04
CA THR A 114 -19.22 3.58 -23.85
C THR A 114 -18.87 2.11 -23.68
N ALA A 115 -18.50 1.44 -24.76
CA ALA A 115 -18.02 0.07 -24.78
C ALA A 115 -16.72 0.00 -25.58
N ILE A 116 -15.64 -0.42 -24.95
CA ILE A 116 -14.30 -0.50 -25.52
C ILE A 116 -13.90 -1.97 -25.62
N PRO A 117 -13.71 -2.51 -26.83
CA PRO A 117 -13.25 -3.89 -27.02
C PRO A 117 -11.75 -3.97 -26.72
N ILE A 118 -11.32 -5.10 -26.14
CA ILE A 118 -9.91 -5.41 -25.96
C ILE A 118 -9.61 -6.84 -26.41
N ALA A 119 -8.44 -7.02 -27.00
CA ALA A 119 -7.84 -8.32 -27.32
C ALA A 119 -6.46 -8.43 -26.63
N LEU A 120 -6.22 -9.55 -25.97
CA LEU A 120 -4.98 -9.85 -25.30
C LEU A 120 -4.43 -11.18 -25.84
N GLY A 121 -3.14 -11.22 -26.12
CA GLY A 121 -2.51 -12.45 -26.64
C GLY A 121 -1.00 -12.37 -26.62
N ASP A 122 -0.44 -11.17 -26.54
CA ASP A 122 0.95 -10.92 -26.80
C ASP A 122 1.63 -10.14 -25.65
N ASN A 123 2.94 -10.13 -25.71
CA ASN A 123 3.77 -9.41 -24.74
C ASN A 123 5.03 -8.84 -25.41
N PHE A 124 5.72 -7.94 -24.67
CA PHE A 124 7.09 -7.54 -24.96
C PHE A 124 7.92 -7.66 -23.68
N TYR A 125 8.79 -8.68 -23.63
CA TYR A 125 9.57 -9.03 -22.44
C TYR A 125 8.73 -9.09 -21.14
N GLY A 126 7.51 -9.68 -21.27
CA GLY A 126 6.57 -9.81 -20.15
C GLY A 126 5.63 -8.61 -19.92
N TRP A 127 5.83 -7.49 -20.63
CA TRP A 127 4.88 -6.39 -20.65
C TRP A 127 3.71 -6.73 -21.56
N ARG A 128 2.49 -6.63 -21.06
CA ARG A 128 1.27 -6.95 -21.82
C ARG A 128 1.10 -6.03 -23.01
N ILE A 129 0.80 -6.61 -24.16
CA ILE A 129 0.31 -5.91 -25.34
C ILE A 129 -1.20 -6.11 -25.39
N VAL A 130 -1.94 -5.01 -25.53
CA VAL A 130 -3.41 -5.00 -25.59
C VAL A 130 -3.86 -4.30 -26.84
N GLY A 131 -4.57 -5.03 -27.68
CA GLY A 131 -5.27 -4.48 -28.83
C GLY A 131 -6.56 -3.80 -28.42
N THR A 132 -6.80 -2.58 -28.92
CA THR A 132 -8.00 -1.81 -28.61
C THR A 132 -8.30 -0.78 -29.72
N VAL A 133 -9.28 0.08 -29.48
CA VAL A 133 -9.74 1.11 -30.41
C VAL A 133 -9.29 2.50 -29.97
N GLU A 134 -9.21 3.45 -30.90
CA GLU A 134 -8.77 4.83 -30.65
C GLU A 134 -9.61 5.55 -29.60
N GLN A 135 -10.89 5.17 -29.47
CA GLN A 135 -11.84 5.75 -28.53
C GLN A 135 -11.40 5.58 -27.06
N LEU A 136 -10.57 4.58 -26.75
CA LEU A 136 -10.01 4.42 -25.41
C LEU A 136 -9.37 5.72 -24.89
N PHE A 137 -8.55 6.37 -25.72
CA PHE A 137 -7.82 7.59 -25.32
C PHE A 137 -8.58 8.88 -25.66
N ALA A 138 -9.51 8.81 -26.63
CA ALA A 138 -10.27 9.98 -27.08
C ALA A 138 -11.52 10.26 -26.22
N GLU A 139 -12.24 9.23 -25.78
CA GLU A 139 -13.58 9.35 -25.22
C GLU A 139 -13.69 8.92 -23.75
N VAL A 140 -12.84 7.98 -23.31
CA VAL A 140 -12.96 7.42 -21.96
C VAL A 140 -12.48 8.39 -20.90
N GLU A 141 -13.34 8.70 -19.95
CA GLU A 141 -12.98 9.41 -18.72
C GLU A 141 -12.57 8.41 -17.65
N ARG A 142 -11.29 8.44 -17.20
CA ARG A 142 -10.78 7.62 -16.09
C ARG A 142 -11.34 8.04 -14.73
N ALA A 143 -11.73 9.31 -14.61
CA ALA A 143 -12.43 9.92 -13.49
C ALA A 143 -13.22 11.13 -14.04
N PRO A 144 -14.21 11.67 -13.31
CA PRO A 144 -14.99 12.81 -13.78
C PRO A 144 -14.11 13.98 -14.24
N GLY A 145 -14.23 14.34 -15.54
CA GLY A 145 -13.44 15.39 -16.17
C GLY A 145 -11.96 15.06 -16.43
N GLN A 146 -11.51 13.84 -16.20
CA GLN A 146 -10.12 13.41 -16.42
C GLN A 146 -10.04 12.33 -17.47
N ARG A 147 -9.41 12.64 -18.61
CA ARG A 147 -9.13 11.69 -19.69
C ARG A 147 -7.71 11.16 -19.62
N TYR A 148 -7.42 10.15 -20.42
CA TYR A 148 -6.06 9.74 -20.69
C TYR A 148 -5.35 10.80 -21.53
N VAL A 149 -4.19 11.24 -21.09
CA VAL A 149 -3.40 12.27 -21.76
C VAL A 149 -2.16 11.63 -22.38
N ILE A 150 -1.92 11.89 -23.65
CA ILE A 150 -0.69 11.52 -24.34
C ILE A 150 0.29 12.68 -24.16
N ALA A 151 1.52 12.37 -23.71
CA ALA A 151 2.55 13.35 -23.45
C ALA A 151 2.90 14.16 -24.71
N SER A 152 3.36 15.41 -24.49
CA SER A 152 3.70 16.33 -25.58
C SER A 152 4.66 15.72 -26.61
N GLY A 153 4.37 15.91 -27.87
CA GLY A 153 5.12 15.34 -29.01
C GLY A 153 4.66 13.95 -29.46
N GLY A 154 3.69 13.33 -28.74
CA GLY A 154 3.06 12.10 -29.15
C GLY A 154 1.63 12.31 -29.68
N ARG A 155 1.08 11.26 -30.25
CA ARG A 155 -0.33 11.19 -30.70
C ARG A 155 -0.93 9.82 -30.45
N ASN A 156 -2.24 9.70 -30.58
CA ASN A 156 -2.92 8.41 -30.58
C ASN A 156 -2.52 7.58 -31.84
N PHE A 157 -2.56 6.25 -31.69
CA PHE A 157 -2.41 5.35 -32.83
C PHE A 157 -3.63 5.47 -33.77
N LYS A 158 -3.49 5.04 -35.01
CA LYS A 158 -4.58 4.92 -35.98
C LYS A 158 -4.91 3.46 -36.21
N ILE A 159 -6.21 3.18 -36.38
CA ILE A 159 -6.69 1.84 -36.75
C ILE A 159 -6.08 1.44 -38.12
N GLY A 160 -5.74 0.16 -38.26
CA GLY A 160 -5.12 -0.38 -39.47
C GLY A 160 -3.64 -0.05 -39.64
N THR A 161 -2.96 0.45 -38.61
CA THR A 161 -1.53 0.74 -38.64
C THR A 161 -0.75 -0.09 -37.60
N MET A 162 0.57 -0.22 -37.81
CA MET A 162 1.51 -0.82 -36.84
C MET A 162 2.03 0.22 -35.85
N GLU A 163 1.13 0.94 -35.23
CA GLU A 163 1.45 1.98 -34.27
C GLU A 163 1.11 1.56 -32.84
N ALA A 164 1.81 2.11 -31.87
CA ALA A 164 1.59 1.84 -30.46
C ALA A 164 1.55 3.11 -29.62
N VAL A 165 0.68 3.11 -28.61
CA VAL A 165 0.70 4.04 -27.47
C VAL A 165 1.16 3.27 -26.25
N VAL A 166 2.15 3.78 -25.53
CA VAL A 166 2.79 3.07 -24.44
C VAL A 166 2.44 3.72 -23.10
N GLY A 167 2.10 2.91 -22.12
CA GLY A 167 1.86 3.37 -20.76
C GLY A 167 3.11 3.97 -20.13
N ALA A 168 2.93 4.98 -19.29
CA ALA A 168 4.02 5.76 -18.70
C ALA A 168 5.04 4.92 -17.92
N TYR A 169 4.59 3.86 -17.24
CA TYR A 169 5.46 2.99 -16.47
C TYR A 169 6.34 2.13 -17.38
N VAL A 170 5.76 1.51 -18.43
CA VAL A 170 6.50 0.72 -19.42
C VAL A 170 7.53 1.57 -20.13
N ALA A 171 7.12 2.76 -20.63
CA ALA A 171 8.01 3.67 -21.33
C ALA A 171 9.23 4.06 -20.49
N ARG A 172 9.04 4.31 -19.18
CA ARG A 172 10.12 4.62 -18.24
C ARG A 172 11.04 3.43 -17.99
N GLN A 173 10.48 2.23 -17.81
CA GLN A 173 11.28 1.02 -17.51
C GLN A 173 12.12 0.58 -18.72
N LEU A 174 11.59 0.71 -19.92
CA LEU A 174 12.28 0.33 -21.16
C LEU A 174 13.09 1.48 -21.79
N GLY A 175 12.97 2.69 -21.26
CA GLY A 175 13.59 3.88 -21.86
C GLY A 175 12.97 4.27 -23.20
N TRP A 176 11.72 3.89 -23.46
CA TRP A 176 11.04 4.11 -24.73
C TRP A 176 10.54 5.55 -24.88
N LYS A 177 10.60 6.01 -26.14
CA LYS A 177 10.15 7.33 -26.58
C LYS A 177 9.37 7.19 -27.88
N VAL A 178 8.68 8.24 -28.28
CA VAL A 178 8.09 8.34 -29.62
C VAL A 178 9.16 8.07 -30.69
N GLY A 179 8.85 7.20 -31.64
CA GLY A 179 9.76 6.72 -32.68
C GLY A 179 10.50 5.42 -32.35
N THR A 180 10.38 4.89 -31.11
CA THR A 180 10.95 3.57 -30.77
C THR A 180 10.24 2.48 -31.55
N ILE A 181 10.99 1.51 -32.09
CA ILE A 181 10.48 0.37 -32.85
C ILE A 181 10.67 -0.91 -32.04
N PHE A 182 9.66 -1.79 -32.04
CA PHE A 182 9.72 -3.08 -31.32
C PHE A 182 8.99 -4.18 -32.08
N LYS A 183 9.32 -5.44 -31.77
CA LYS A 183 8.62 -6.64 -32.24
C LYS A 183 7.93 -7.33 -31.07
N PRO A 184 6.63 -7.66 -31.14
CA PRO A 184 5.93 -8.42 -30.11
C PRO A 184 6.44 -9.86 -29.99
N TYR A 185 6.11 -10.47 -28.85
CA TYR A 185 6.26 -11.91 -28.61
C TYR A 185 4.89 -12.52 -28.34
N HIS A 186 4.66 -13.70 -28.90
CA HIS A 186 3.40 -14.42 -28.73
C HIS A 186 3.20 -14.91 -27.30
N GLY A 187 1.95 -14.88 -26.84
CA GLY A 187 1.57 -15.37 -25.53
C GLY A 187 1.71 -14.34 -24.40
N LEU A 188 1.25 -14.73 -23.23
CA LEU A 188 1.21 -13.84 -22.07
C LEU A 188 2.51 -13.83 -21.25
N ALA A 189 3.35 -14.87 -21.40
CA ALA A 189 4.67 -14.98 -20.83
C ALA A 189 5.72 -14.80 -21.92
N PHE A 190 6.85 -14.19 -21.58
CA PHE A 190 7.94 -14.00 -22.52
C PHE A 190 8.58 -15.33 -22.91
N ASP A 191 8.58 -15.64 -24.22
CA ASP A 191 9.33 -16.73 -24.85
C ASP A 191 10.17 -16.14 -26.00
N PRO A 192 11.52 -16.19 -25.91
CA PRO A 192 12.41 -15.67 -26.95
C PRO A 192 12.21 -16.32 -28.34
N LYS A 193 11.64 -17.53 -28.39
CA LYS A 193 11.38 -18.27 -29.62
C LYS A 193 10.06 -17.90 -30.31
N ALA A 194 9.19 -17.21 -29.60
CA ALA A 194 7.84 -16.87 -30.05
C ALA A 194 7.74 -15.40 -30.52
N GLN A 195 8.77 -14.86 -31.13
CA GLN A 195 8.78 -13.48 -31.64
C GLN A 195 7.99 -13.40 -32.95
N HIS A 196 7.13 -12.40 -33.04
CA HIS A 196 6.41 -12.05 -34.26
C HIS A 196 7.30 -11.27 -35.23
N ASP A 197 6.92 -11.29 -36.53
CA ASP A 197 7.66 -10.57 -37.57
C ASP A 197 7.27 -9.10 -37.68
N GLU A 198 6.09 -8.74 -37.21
CA GLU A 198 5.52 -7.40 -37.27
C GLU A 198 6.34 -6.39 -36.46
N LEU A 199 6.57 -5.22 -37.09
CA LEU A 199 7.29 -4.10 -36.50
C LEU A 199 6.29 -3.00 -36.09
N TYR A 200 6.23 -2.72 -34.81
CA TYR A 200 5.42 -1.62 -34.29
C TYR A 200 6.29 -0.41 -33.98
N VAL A 201 5.75 0.79 -34.18
CA VAL A 201 6.40 2.06 -33.83
C VAL A 201 5.61 2.75 -32.73
N VAL A 202 6.29 3.21 -31.69
CA VAL A 202 5.69 4.01 -30.63
C VAL A 202 5.39 5.41 -31.15
N VAL A 203 4.11 5.78 -31.21
CA VAL A 203 3.65 7.11 -31.66
C VAL A 203 3.19 8.00 -30.53
N GLY A 204 2.96 7.42 -29.32
CA GLY A 204 2.58 8.16 -28.14
C GLY A 204 3.02 7.47 -26.86
N VAL A 205 3.28 8.26 -25.83
CA VAL A 205 3.51 7.79 -24.46
C VAL A 205 2.49 8.49 -23.57
N LEU A 206 1.80 7.72 -22.72
CA LEU A 206 0.82 8.28 -21.78
C LEU A 206 1.52 9.08 -20.66
N GLU A 207 0.86 10.12 -20.19
CA GLU A 207 1.21 10.70 -18.89
C GLU A 207 0.88 9.72 -17.76
N PRO A 208 1.63 9.75 -16.64
CA PRO A 208 1.41 8.83 -15.52
C PRO A 208 -0.02 8.94 -14.98
N THR A 209 -0.73 7.83 -14.95
CA THR A 209 -2.10 7.75 -14.44
C THR A 209 -2.18 7.17 -13.03
N GLY A 210 -1.14 6.42 -12.61
CA GLY A 210 -1.13 5.64 -11.37
C GLY A 210 -2.08 4.45 -11.40
N THR A 211 -2.49 4.01 -12.59
CA THR A 211 -3.41 2.89 -12.81
C THR A 211 -2.71 1.77 -13.61
N PRO A 212 -3.32 0.57 -13.71
CA PRO A 212 -2.77 -0.52 -14.51
C PRO A 212 -2.51 -0.18 -15.98
N VAL A 213 -3.22 0.80 -16.54
CA VAL A 213 -3.03 1.32 -17.90
C VAL A 213 -1.59 1.75 -18.17
N ASP A 214 -0.88 2.23 -17.16
CA ASP A 214 0.52 2.64 -17.25
C ASP A 214 1.49 1.48 -17.56
N ARG A 215 1.06 0.21 -17.36
CA ARG A 215 1.87 -1.00 -17.54
C ARG A 215 1.62 -1.72 -18.85
N VAL A 216 0.89 -1.13 -19.76
CA VAL A 216 0.42 -1.76 -21.00
C VAL A 216 1.01 -1.08 -22.22
N ILE A 217 1.27 -1.86 -23.25
CA ILE A 217 1.55 -1.41 -24.62
C ILE A 217 0.26 -1.56 -25.41
N TRP A 218 -0.30 -0.44 -25.83
CA TRP A 218 -1.59 -0.36 -26.53
C TRP A 218 -1.36 -0.29 -28.03
N ILE A 219 -2.00 -1.21 -28.80
CA ILE A 219 -1.94 -1.26 -30.26
C ILE A 219 -3.35 -1.29 -30.83
N PRO A 220 -3.55 -1.04 -32.13
CA PRO A 220 -4.85 -1.25 -32.75
C PRO A 220 -5.36 -2.68 -32.56
N LEU A 221 -6.67 -2.83 -32.39
CA LEU A 221 -7.32 -4.12 -32.11
C LEU A 221 -6.97 -5.16 -33.17
N GLU A 222 -7.05 -4.77 -34.44
CA GLU A 222 -6.72 -5.63 -35.59
C GLU A 222 -5.26 -6.12 -35.53
N GLY A 223 -4.36 -5.31 -34.93
CA GLY A 223 -2.95 -5.66 -34.78
C GLY A 223 -2.74 -6.94 -33.97
N VAL A 224 -3.51 -7.19 -32.90
CA VAL A 224 -3.47 -8.45 -32.14
C VAL A 224 -4.21 -9.55 -32.92
N GLN A 225 -5.32 -9.22 -33.55
CA GLN A 225 -6.19 -10.21 -34.20
C GLN A 225 -5.59 -10.81 -35.48
N THR A 226 -4.78 -10.03 -36.20
CA THR A 226 -4.24 -10.44 -37.54
C THR A 226 -2.73 -10.69 -37.51
N MET A 227 -2.09 -10.67 -36.31
CA MET A 227 -0.66 -10.89 -36.17
C MET A 227 -0.28 -12.31 -36.63
N SER A 228 0.87 -12.44 -37.28
CA SER A 228 1.39 -13.72 -37.76
C SER A 228 1.50 -14.76 -36.63
N GLY A 229 1.09 -16.01 -36.93
CA GLY A 229 1.06 -17.08 -35.94
C GLY A 229 -0.21 -17.17 -35.10
N HIS A 230 -1.11 -16.19 -35.14
CA HIS A 230 -2.44 -16.28 -34.54
C HIS A 230 -3.39 -17.12 -35.38
N ASN A 231 -4.42 -17.71 -34.75
CA ASN A 231 -5.43 -18.48 -35.46
C ASN A 231 -6.33 -17.51 -36.27
N PRO A 232 -6.37 -17.61 -37.58
CA PRO A 232 -7.21 -16.74 -38.42
C PRO A 232 -8.70 -16.82 -38.10
N LEU A 233 -9.18 -17.95 -37.54
CA LEU A 233 -10.58 -18.11 -37.13
C LEU A 233 -10.91 -17.28 -35.88
N ALA A 234 -9.90 -16.93 -35.08
CA ALA A 234 -10.05 -16.07 -33.92
C ALA A 234 -9.88 -14.57 -34.23
N ALA A 235 -9.70 -14.19 -35.50
CA ALA A 235 -9.48 -12.79 -35.91
C ALA A 235 -10.67 -11.85 -35.59
N THR A 236 -11.84 -12.38 -35.29
CA THR A 236 -13.02 -11.60 -34.89
C THR A 236 -13.33 -11.74 -33.40
N GLU A 237 -12.52 -12.47 -32.65
CA GLU A 237 -12.74 -12.69 -31.22
C GLU A 237 -12.13 -11.57 -30.39
N LEU A 238 -12.74 -11.34 -29.24
CA LEU A 238 -12.32 -10.35 -28.24
C LEU A 238 -12.07 -11.03 -26.91
N SER A 239 -11.09 -10.58 -26.17
CA SER A 239 -10.85 -11.09 -24.81
C SER A 239 -11.85 -10.55 -23.80
N ALA A 240 -12.26 -9.28 -23.95
CA ALA A 240 -13.27 -8.64 -23.11
C ALA A 240 -13.76 -7.32 -23.72
N VAL A 241 -14.83 -6.78 -23.15
CA VAL A 241 -15.32 -5.42 -23.42
C VAL A 241 -15.37 -4.64 -22.12
N LEU A 242 -14.71 -3.48 -22.09
CA LEU A 242 -14.70 -2.54 -20.98
C LEU A 242 -15.90 -1.60 -21.14
N ILE A 243 -16.72 -1.43 -20.08
CA ILE A 243 -18.03 -0.78 -20.23
C ILE A 243 -18.16 0.37 -19.22
N GLN A 244 -18.56 1.54 -19.75
CA GLN A 244 -19.10 2.64 -18.96
C GLN A 244 -20.63 2.61 -19.07
N LEU A 245 -21.32 2.68 -17.94
CA LEU A 245 -22.76 2.66 -17.84
C LEU A 245 -23.33 4.07 -17.71
N ARG A 246 -24.57 4.26 -18.16
CA ARG A 246 -25.28 5.53 -17.95
C ARG A 246 -25.76 5.71 -16.54
N THR A 247 -26.15 4.62 -15.87
CA THR A 247 -26.63 4.65 -14.49
C THR A 247 -26.20 3.38 -13.73
N PRO A 248 -26.02 3.43 -12.41
CA PRO A 248 -25.73 2.25 -11.60
C PRO A 248 -26.84 1.17 -11.66
N MET A 249 -28.11 1.59 -11.78
CA MET A 249 -29.25 0.66 -11.89
C MET A 249 -29.15 -0.20 -13.15
N ALA A 250 -28.70 0.37 -14.26
CA ALA A 250 -28.45 -0.34 -15.50
C ALA A 250 -27.45 -1.48 -15.33
N GLY A 251 -26.41 -1.26 -14.51
CA GLY A 251 -25.44 -2.29 -14.18
C GLY A 251 -26.04 -3.48 -13.44
N LEU A 252 -26.91 -3.24 -12.47
CA LEU A 252 -27.62 -4.31 -11.76
C LEU A 252 -28.52 -5.11 -12.70
N MET A 253 -29.26 -4.44 -13.58
CA MET A 253 -30.13 -5.11 -14.56
C MET A 253 -29.33 -5.97 -15.53
N LEU A 254 -28.28 -5.44 -16.13
CA LEU A 254 -27.39 -6.18 -17.04
C LEU A 254 -26.67 -7.33 -16.33
N ASN A 255 -26.24 -7.12 -15.08
CA ASN A 255 -25.61 -8.18 -14.28
C ASN A 255 -26.56 -9.37 -14.09
N ASN A 256 -27.84 -9.13 -13.81
CA ASN A 256 -28.83 -10.20 -13.64
C ASN A 256 -29.18 -10.86 -14.98
N GLN A 257 -29.32 -10.09 -16.04
CA GLN A 257 -29.69 -10.57 -17.36
C GLN A 257 -28.58 -11.41 -18.01
N LEU A 258 -27.34 -10.90 -18.05
CA LEU A 258 -26.23 -11.53 -18.76
C LEU A 258 -25.59 -12.68 -17.97
N ASN A 259 -25.69 -12.67 -16.64
CA ASN A 259 -25.19 -13.76 -15.81
C ASN A 259 -26.22 -14.86 -15.54
N ALA A 260 -27.40 -14.80 -16.16
CA ALA A 260 -28.41 -15.86 -16.02
C ALA A 260 -27.84 -17.25 -16.36
N SER A 261 -28.40 -18.28 -15.77
CA SER A 261 -27.97 -19.67 -15.96
C SER A 261 -28.00 -20.07 -17.45
N GLY A 262 -26.92 -20.68 -17.93
CA GLY A 262 -26.80 -21.14 -19.33
C GLY A 262 -26.29 -20.10 -20.33
N GLY A 263 -26.02 -18.85 -19.91
CA GLY A 263 -25.44 -17.83 -20.79
C GLY A 263 -23.97 -18.12 -21.15
N LYS A 264 -23.54 -17.67 -22.34
CA LYS A 264 -22.14 -17.76 -22.82
C LYS A 264 -21.22 -16.71 -22.21
N LEU A 265 -21.79 -15.67 -21.58
CA LEU A 265 -21.10 -14.47 -21.17
C LEU A 265 -21.04 -14.35 -19.64
N THR A 266 -20.05 -13.62 -19.15
CA THR A 266 -19.93 -13.12 -17.78
C THR A 266 -19.91 -11.61 -17.81
N PHE A 267 -20.81 -10.98 -17.05
CA PHE A 267 -20.82 -9.55 -16.80
C PHE A 267 -20.33 -9.27 -15.37
N ALA A 268 -19.14 -8.71 -15.27
CA ALA A 268 -18.49 -8.40 -14.01
C ALA A 268 -18.84 -6.97 -13.59
N TYR A 269 -19.81 -6.83 -12.66
CA TYR A 269 -20.30 -5.55 -12.12
C TYR A 269 -20.68 -5.67 -10.65
N PRO A 270 -20.45 -4.64 -9.83
CA PRO A 270 -19.50 -3.55 -10.08
C PRO A 270 -18.05 -4.00 -9.84
N ILE A 271 -17.11 -3.47 -10.62
CA ILE A 271 -15.67 -3.85 -10.58
C ILE A 271 -15.11 -3.72 -9.15
N GLY A 272 -15.36 -2.57 -8.49
CA GLY A 272 -14.83 -2.32 -7.15
C GLY A 272 -15.29 -3.34 -6.09
N ALA A 273 -16.54 -3.84 -6.18
CA ALA A 273 -17.03 -4.85 -5.24
C ALA A 273 -16.35 -6.22 -5.46
N ILE A 274 -16.06 -6.57 -6.71
CA ILE A 274 -15.36 -7.82 -7.06
C ILE A 274 -13.94 -7.80 -6.51
N VAL A 275 -13.26 -6.67 -6.63
CA VAL A 275 -11.91 -6.46 -6.07
C VAL A 275 -11.96 -6.45 -4.55
N ALA A 276 -12.95 -5.80 -3.95
CA ALA A 276 -13.13 -5.80 -2.49
C ALA A 276 -13.39 -7.22 -1.95
N GLU A 277 -14.12 -8.06 -2.67
CA GLU A 277 -14.33 -9.47 -2.31
C GLU A 277 -13.01 -10.26 -2.30
N LEU A 278 -12.09 -10.01 -3.24
CA LEU A 278 -10.74 -10.58 -3.22
C LEU A 278 -10.01 -10.24 -1.93
N PHE A 279 -9.98 -8.95 -1.55
CA PHE A 279 -9.33 -8.52 -0.31
C PHE A 279 -9.98 -9.15 0.93
N ASN A 280 -11.30 -9.33 0.93
CA ASN A 280 -12.00 -10.01 2.00
C ASN A 280 -11.60 -11.49 2.10
N LYS A 281 -11.46 -12.18 0.97
CA LYS A 281 -11.01 -13.58 0.94
C LYS A 281 -9.61 -13.78 1.48
N ILE A 282 -8.69 -12.83 1.23
CA ILE A 282 -7.31 -12.87 1.73
C ILE A 282 -7.13 -12.14 3.08
N SER A 283 -8.22 -11.67 3.68
CA SER A 283 -8.16 -10.91 4.95
C SER A 283 -7.54 -11.68 6.13
N TRP A 284 -7.50 -13.01 6.07
CA TRP A 284 -6.78 -13.83 7.05
C TRP A 284 -5.27 -13.54 7.06
N VAL A 285 -4.67 -13.23 5.91
CA VAL A 285 -3.25 -12.81 5.82
C VAL A 285 -3.04 -11.52 6.61
N ASP A 286 -3.95 -10.56 6.46
CA ASP A 286 -3.90 -9.31 7.23
C ASP A 286 -3.98 -9.55 8.74
N LYS A 287 -4.84 -10.50 9.16
CA LYS A 287 -4.97 -10.86 10.59
C LYS A 287 -3.67 -11.46 11.12
N VAL A 288 -3.03 -12.35 10.34
CA VAL A 288 -1.74 -12.95 10.68
C VAL A 288 -0.64 -11.89 10.77
N LEU A 289 -0.52 -11.01 9.76
CA LEU A 289 0.47 -9.93 9.78
C LEU A 289 0.26 -8.97 10.95
N THR A 290 -0.99 -8.64 11.25
CA THR A 290 -1.35 -7.80 12.39
C THR A 290 -0.99 -8.49 13.70
N LEU A 291 -1.28 -9.80 13.84
CA LEU A 291 -0.88 -10.57 15.02
C LEU A 291 0.64 -10.57 15.20
N VAL A 292 1.40 -10.82 14.13
CA VAL A 292 2.88 -10.79 14.17
C VAL A 292 3.37 -9.40 14.59
N ALA A 293 2.81 -8.33 14.04
CA ALA A 293 3.17 -6.96 14.42
C ALA A 293 2.91 -6.70 15.92
N TRP A 294 1.79 -7.18 16.47
CA TRP A 294 1.49 -7.08 17.90
C TRP A 294 2.43 -7.92 18.76
N LEU A 295 2.76 -9.15 18.33
CA LEU A 295 3.75 -9.97 19.06
C LEU A 295 5.11 -9.28 19.12
N VAL A 296 5.58 -8.69 18.02
CA VAL A 296 6.83 -7.91 17.98
C VAL A 296 6.72 -6.69 18.90
N ALA A 297 5.57 -6.01 18.96
CA ALA A 297 5.34 -4.89 19.87
C ALA A 297 5.42 -5.31 21.35
N VAL A 298 4.85 -6.45 21.71
CA VAL A 298 4.92 -7.01 23.06
C VAL A 298 6.36 -7.38 23.44
N VAL A 299 7.10 -8.04 22.54
CA VAL A 299 8.51 -8.38 22.75
C VAL A 299 9.37 -7.12 22.90
N ALA A 300 9.16 -6.10 22.08
CA ALA A 300 9.86 -4.81 22.18
C ALA A 300 9.56 -4.12 23.52
N SER A 301 8.30 -4.15 23.98
CA SER A 301 7.92 -3.63 25.31
C SER A 301 8.57 -4.42 26.44
N GLY A 302 8.65 -5.75 26.31
CA GLY A 302 9.37 -6.61 27.27
C GLY A 302 10.87 -6.29 27.33
N SER A 303 11.48 -5.95 26.20
CA SER A 303 12.89 -5.50 26.15
C SER A 303 13.10 -4.20 26.95
N VAL A 304 12.14 -3.26 26.91
CA VAL A 304 12.16 -2.05 27.76
C VAL A 304 12.15 -2.44 29.24
N LEU A 305 11.24 -3.34 29.63
CA LEU A 305 11.15 -3.82 31.03
C LEU A 305 12.49 -4.39 31.49
N VAL A 306 13.10 -5.30 30.73
CA VAL A 306 14.38 -5.93 31.07
C VAL A 306 15.50 -4.89 31.14
N SER A 307 15.58 -3.98 30.16
CA SER A 307 16.59 -2.92 30.11
C SER A 307 16.52 -2.02 31.34
N ILE A 308 15.32 -1.53 31.67
CA ILE A 308 15.14 -0.65 32.85
C ILE A 308 15.34 -1.41 34.15
N TYR A 309 14.87 -2.68 34.24
CA TYR A 309 15.07 -3.51 35.44
C TYR A 309 16.54 -3.71 35.75
N ASN A 310 17.38 -4.00 34.75
CA ASN A 310 18.82 -4.14 34.90
C ASN A 310 19.50 -2.82 35.27
N SER A 311 19.12 -1.72 34.59
CA SER A 311 19.61 -0.37 34.96
C SER A 311 19.25 0.01 36.37
N MET A 312 18.03 -0.29 36.84
CA MET A 312 17.60 -0.03 38.22
C MET A 312 18.39 -0.79 39.26
N SER A 313 18.74 -2.05 38.97
CA SER A 313 19.54 -2.87 39.90
C SER A 313 20.93 -2.26 40.10
N ALA A 314 21.55 -1.71 39.07
CA ALA A 314 22.83 -1.00 39.16
C ALA A 314 22.74 0.34 39.92
N ARG A 315 21.56 0.96 40.01
CA ARG A 315 21.35 2.29 40.59
C ARG A 315 20.65 2.30 41.95
N GLN A 316 20.46 1.16 42.56
CA GLN A 316 19.77 1.09 43.86
C GLN A 316 20.38 2.02 44.91
N ARG A 317 21.72 2.13 44.94
CA ARG A 317 22.45 3.01 45.87
C ARG A 317 22.19 4.49 45.61
N ASP A 318 22.20 4.91 44.32
CA ASP A 318 21.94 6.30 43.94
C ASP A 318 20.50 6.71 44.30
N ILE A 319 19.55 5.80 44.12
CA ILE A 319 18.15 6.01 44.51
C ILE A 319 18.01 6.13 46.02
N ALA A 320 18.72 5.30 46.79
CA ALA A 320 18.72 5.39 48.23
C ALA A 320 19.30 6.72 48.71
N ILE A 321 20.39 7.21 48.12
CA ILE A 321 20.98 8.53 48.40
C ILE A 321 19.98 9.66 48.07
N LEU A 322 19.36 9.64 46.91
CA LEU A 322 18.36 10.64 46.50
C LEU A 322 17.19 10.68 47.51
N ARG A 323 16.75 9.52 47.97
CA ARG A 323 15.71 9.41 49.02
C ARG A 323 16.15 9.92 50.38
N ALA A 324 17.39 9.68 50.77
CA ALA A 324 17.97 10.23 52.00
C ALA A 324 18.05 11.76 51.95
N LEU A 325 18.28 12.34 50.74
CA LEU A 325 18.27 13.77 50.48
C LEU A 325 16.85 14.37 50.35
N GLY A 326 15.77 13.58 50.55
CA GLY A 326 14.39 14.08 50.59
C GLY A 326 13.56 13.83 49.32
N ALA A 327 14.07 13.07 48.34
CA ALA A 327 13.27 12.75 47.15
C ALA A 327 12.07 11.86 47.50
N HIS A 328 10.86 12.27 47.12
CA HIS A 328 9.66 11.48 47.34
C HIS A 328 9.63 10.21 46.50
N ARG A 329 9.03 9.14 47.05
CA ARG A 329 8.84 7.86 46.32
C ARG A 329 8.14 8.04 44.97
N ARG A 330 7.15 8.96 44.90
CA ARG A 330 6.42 9.28 43.64
C ARG A 330 7.31 9.91 42.59
N THR A 331 8.33 10.68 42.98
CA THR A 331 9.29 11.28 42.06
C THR A 331 10.15 10.23 41.37
N ILE A 332 10.65 9.25 42.14
CA ILE A 332 11.47 8.16 41.62
C ILE A 332 10.63 7.27 40.71
N PHE A 333 9.40 6.92 41.13
CA PHE A 333 8.46 6.18 40.32
C PHE A 333 8.19 6.88 38.98
N GLY A 334 7.86 8.19 39.02
CA GLY A 334 7.61 9.00 37.81
C GLY A 334 8.84 9.13 36.92
N ALA A 335 10.05 9.20 37.47
CA ALA A 335 11.29 9.24 36.71
C ALA A 335 11.52 7.92 35.92
N VAL A 336 11.28 6.77 36.55
CA VAL A 336 11.46 5.45 35.92
C VAL A 336 10.40 5.20 34.83
N VAL A 337 9.12 5.48 35.10
CA VAL A 337 8.04 5.38 34.06
C VAL A 337 8.26 6.39 32.94
N GLY A 338 8.72 7.62 33.31
CA GLY A 338 9.07 8.64 32.31
C GLY A 338 10.25 8.22 31.44
N GLU A 339 11.28 7.57 31.99
CA GLU A 339 12.40 7.01 31.23
C GLU A 339 11.90 5.97 30.21
N ALA A 340 11.03 5.05 30.62
CA ALA A 340 10.39 4.08 29.73
C ALA A 340 9.59 4.74 28.62
N ALA A 341 8.79 5.75 28.96
CA ALA A 341 7.99 6.49 27.99
C ALA A 341 8.87 7.25 26.98
N VAL A 342 9.98 7.85 27.42
CA VAL A 342 10.93 8.55 26.55
C VAL A 342 11.65 7.57 25.61
N ILE A 343 12.06 6.41 26.08
CA ILE A 343 12.63 5.36 25.22
C ILE A 343 11.58 4.93 24.18
N GLY A 344 10.34 4.73 24.61
CA GLY A 344 9.22 4.43 23.70
C GLY A 344 8.99 5.51 22.65
N ALA A 345 9.05 6.78 23.06
CA ALA A 345 8.88 7.92 22.16
C ALA A 345 10.01 8.04 21.13
N LEU A 346 11.26 7.88 21.59
CA LEU A 346 12.43 7.89 20.69
C LEU A 346 12.39 6.73 19.71
N GLY A 347 12.03 5.53 20.18
CA GLY A 347 11.85 4.36 19.32
C GLY A 347 10.71 4.56 18.32
N ALA A 348 9.57 5.08 18.76
CA ALA A 348 8.43 5.36 17.87
C ALA A 348 8.75 6.43 16.82
N LEU A 349 9.48 7.48 17.18
CA LEU A 349 9.97 8.49 16.22
C LEU A 349 10.93 7.88 15.19
N ALA A 350 11.91 7.08 15.63
CA ALA A 350 12.78 6.34 14.73
C ALA A 350 12.00 5.34 13.87
N GLY A 351 10.87 4.82 14.40
CA GLY A 351 9.95 3.95 13.69
C GLY A 351 9.35 4.55 12.43
N PHE A 352 9.18 5.88 12.35
CA PHE A 352 8.77 6.53 11.11
C PHE A 352 9.80 6.42 9.99
N VAL A 353 11.10 6.38 10.31
CA VAL A 353 12.15 6.15 9.31
C VAL A 353 12.05 4.72 8.77
N VAL A 354 11.88 3.75 9.66
CA VAL A 354 11.67 2.34 9.28
C VAL A 354 10.38 2.19 8.46
N PHE A 355 9.29 2.82 8.90
CA PHE A 355 8.03 2.88 8.16
C PHE A 355 8.24 3.44 6.74
N ALA A 356 8.89 4.60 6.61
CA ALA A 356 9.10 5.23 5.30
C ALA A 356 9.90 4.31 4.36
N ALA A 357 10.98 3.71 4.86
CA ALA A 357 11.79 2.78 4.07
C ALA A 357 11.01 1.54 3.61
N LEU A 358 10.31 0.88 4.53
CA LEU A 358 9.51 -0.31 4.21
C LEU A 358 8.32 0.02 3.31
N ALA A 359 7.60 1.11 3.59
CA ALA A 359 6.42 1.50 2.83
C ALA A 359 6.79 1.90 1.40
N LEU A 360 7.87 2.64 1.19
CA LEU A 360 8.36 2.98 -0.15
C LEU A 360 8.82 1.73 -0.92
N PHE A 361 9.51 0.79 -0.25
CA PHE A 361 9.88 -0.48 -0.85
C PHE A 361 8.65 -1.28 -1.28
N VAL A 362 7.68 -1.50 -0.39
CA VAL A 362 6.45 -2.23 -0.71
C VAL A 362 5.65 -1.55 -1.81
N THR A 363 5.55 -0.23 -1.78
CA THR A 363 4.85 0.55 -2.82
C THR A 363 5.53 0.39 -4.18
N SER A 364 6.87 0.41 -4.23
CA SER A 364 7.60 0.19 -5.48
C SER A 364 7.35 -1.21 -6.06
N VAL A 365 7.27 -2.24 -5.21
CA VAL A 365 6.93 -3.61 -5.62
C VAL A 365 5.49 -3.68 -6.13
N ILE A 366 4.53 -3.10 -5.42
CA ILE A 366 3.11 -3.10 -5.86
C ILE A 366 2.98 -2.36 -7.20
N GLN A 367 3.59 -1.19 -7.35
CA GLN A 367 3.57 -0.45 -8.61
C GLN A 367 4.23 -1.25 -9.74
N ALA A 368 5.34 -1.90 -9.48
CA ALA A 368 6.01 -2.75 -10.46
C ALA A 368 5.15 -3.93 -10.91
N GLN A 369 4.33 -4.49 -10.05
CA GLN A 369 3.49 -5.66 -10.37
C GLN A 369 2.13 -5.27 -10.95
N THR A 370 1.52 -4.18 -10.51
CA THR A 370 0.13 -3.85 -10.82
C THR A 370 -0.06 -2.53 -11.59
N GLY A 371 0.95 -1.65 -11.61
CA GLY A 371 0.82 -0.29 -12.14
C GLY A 371 0.11 0.68 -11.16
N VAL A 372 -0.49 0.17 -10.11
CA VAL A 372 -1.23 0.98 -9.13
C VAL A 372 -0.25 1.75 -8.24
N LEU A 373 -0.43 3.06 -8.14
CA LEU A 373 0.38 3.93 -7.31
C LEU A 373 -0.27 4.08 -5.92
N LEU A 374 0.45 3.69 -4.89
CA LEU A 374 0.11 3.99 -3.50
C LEU A 374 0.88 5.22 -3.01
N GLU A 375 0.26 6.00 -2.15
CA GLU A 375 0.86 7.19 -1.51
C GLU A 375 1.02 6.96 0.01
N PRO A 376 1.93 6.08 0.46
CA PRO A 376 1.98 5.65 1.85
C PRO A 376 2.31 6.79 2.82
N LEU A 377 2.96 7.85 2.34
CA LEU A 377 3.30 9.02 3.15
C LEU A 377 2.16 10.04 3.28
N ARG A 378 1.03 9.83 2.57
CA ARG A 378 -0.16 10.64 2.75
C ARG A 378 -0.70 10.47 4.17
N TRP A 379 -1.18 11.58 4.75
CA TRP A 379 -1.67 11.61 6.13
C TRP A 379 -2.64 10.45 6.43
N ASN A 380 -2.37 9.73 7.52
CA ASN A 380 -3.18 8.60 8.00
C ASN A 380 -3.34 8.69 9.51
N PRO A 381 -4.52 8.41 10.08
CA PRO A 381 -4.74 8.39 11.53
C PRO A 381 -3.78 7.50 12.31
N ALA A 382 -3.24 6.44 11.67
CA ALA A 382 -2.26 5.54 12.28
C ALA A 382 -0.99 6.25 12.73
N PHE A 383 -0.63 7.38 12.12
CA PHE A 383 0.56 8.16 12.51
C PHE A 383 0.46 8.79 13.90
N TRP A 384 -0.74 8.87 14.46
CA TRP A 384 -0.98 9.34 15.82
C TRP A 384 -1.14 8.19 16.80
N TRP A 385 -2.07 7.28 16.55
CA TRP A 385 -2.35 6.22 17.49
C TRP A 385 -1.23 5.17 17.57
N GLY A 386 -0.53 4.88 16.47
CA GLY A 386 0.57 3.92 16.45
C GLY A 386 1.67 4.27 17.44
N PRO A 387 2.32 5.45 17.33
CA PRO A 387 3.31 5.90 18.32
C PRO A 387 2.77 5.97 19.74
N ALA A 388 1.53 6.46 19.92
CA ALA A 388 0.91 6.55 21.23
C ALA A 388 0.77 5.19 21.91
N VAL A 389 0.40 4.15 21.16
CA VAL A 389 0.34 2.77 21.66
C VAL A 389 1.72 2.29 22.12
N PHE A 390 2.78 2.52 21.33
CA PHE A 390 4.13 2.10 21.72
C PHE A 390 4.64 2.84 22.95
N VAL A 391 4.42 4.14 23.05
CA VAL A 391 4.75 4.93 24.25
C VAL A 391 4.00 4.38 25.47
N GLY A 392 2.69 4.09 25.31
CA GLY A 392 1.87 3.50 26.36
C GLY A 392 2.36 2.12 26.81
N LEU A 393 2.66 1.22 25.85
CA LEU A 393 3.20 -0.11 26.14
C LEU A 393 4.56 -0.04 26.86
N CYS A 394 5.44 0.87 26.43
CA CYS A 394 6.72 1.08 27.09
C CYS A 394 6.55 1.63 28.51
N ALA A 395 5.65 2.59 28.72
CA ALA A 395 5.32 3.11 30.05
C ALA A 395 4.78 2.01 30.97
N LEU A 396 3.91 1.13 30.46
CA LEU A 396 3.42 -0.05 31.19
C LEU A 396 4.55 -1.03 31.53
N GLY A 397 5.47 -1.29 30.58
CA GLY A 397 6.67 -2.09 30.83
C GLY A 397 7.57 -1.49 31.92
N GLY A 398 7.60 -0.16 32.02
CA GLY A 398 8.32 0.56 33.08
C GLY A 398 7.69 0.46 34.46
N LEU A 399 6.45 0.03 34.62
CA LEU A 399 5.75 -0.04 35.91
C LEU A 399 6.41 -1.02 36.91
N VAL A 400 6.81 -2.20 36.42
CA VAL A 400 7.40 -3.24 37.27
C VAL A 400 8.72 -2.76 37.89
N PRO A 401 9.72 -2.25 37.13
CA PRO A 401 10.92 -1.66 37.70
C PRO A 401 10.63 -0.43 38.59
N ALA A 402 9.65 0.40 38.20
CA ALA A 402 9.26 1.57 39.01
C ALA A 402 8.70 1.16 40.39
N LEU A 403 7.90 0.10 40.47
CA LEU A 403 7.40 -0.45 41.72
C LEU A 403 8.54 -1.02 42.59
N LYS A 404 9.54 -1.67 41.97
CA LYS A 404 10.73 -2.13 42.68
C LYS A 404 11.50 -0.93 43.25
N ALA A 405 11.70 0.12 42.45
CA ALA A 405 12.35 1.37 42.91
C ALA A 405 11.61 2.05 44.08
N TYR A 406 10.28 2.05 44.01
CA TYR A 406 9.42 2.62 45.06
C TYR A 406 9.63 1.92 46.42
N ARG A 407 9.95 0.63 46.42
CA ARG A 407 10.10 -0.23 47.65
C ARG A 407 11.53 -0.34 48.18
N VAL A 408 12.55 0.28 47.56
CA VAL A 408 13.95 0.20 48.00
C VAL A 408 14.10 0.70 49.46
N PRO A 409 14.61 -0.12 50.43
CA PRO A 409 14.85 0.30 51.79
C PRO A 409 16.12 1.16 51.86
N VAL A 410 15.98 2.41 52.32
CA VAL A 410 17.08 3.40 52.33
C VAL A 410 18.19 2.98 53.29
N ALA A 411 17.84 2.52 54.51
CA ALA A 411 18.79 2.19 55.56
C ALA A 411 19.73 1.03 55.18
N GLU A 412 19.19 -0.04 54.60
CA GLU A 412 19.95 -1.25 54.24
C GLU A 412 20.82 -1.06 53.00
N THR A 413 20.41 -0.16 52.09
CA THR A 413 21.10 0.05 50.81
C THR A 413 22.28 1.00 50.91
N ILE A 414 22.32 1.86 51.94
CA ILE A 414 23.42 2.83 52.17
C ILE A 414 24.47 2.26 53.12
N ALA A 415 24.14 1.26 53.95
CA ALA A 415 25.08 0.62 54.85
C ALA A 415 26.27 0.04 54.06
N PRO A 416 27.53 0.25 54.52
CA PRO A 416 28.67 -0.36 53.85
C PRO A 416 28.53 -1.89 53.93
N VAL A 417 28.76 -2.58 52.84
CA VAL A 417 28.89 -4.04 52.83
C VAL A 417 30.19 -4.36 53.60
N SER A 418 30.05 -4.83 54.84
CA SER A 418 31.18 -5.33 55.65
C SER A 418 31.71 -6.63 55.09
#